data_cedc94e132828781c8912cb422a41cec
#
_entry.id   cedc94e132828781c8912cb422a41cec
#
_cell.length_a   1.000
_cell.length_b   1.000
_cell.length_c   1.000
_cell.angle_alpha   90.00
_cell.angle_beta   90.00
_cell.angle_gamma   90.00
#
_symmetry.space_group_name_H-M   'P 1'
#
loop_
_entity.id
_entity.type
_entity.pdbx_description
1 polymer ?
#
loop_
_entity_poly.entity_id
_entity_poly.type
_entity_poly.pdbx_seq_one_letter_code
_entity_poly.pdbx_strand_id
1 'polypeptide(L)'
;VTEDYKQYVILSDAMGSGKRAMFESHITLKLLREFLQSGFGVKTSIDMINSALCLKLDYECFSTVDLLCIDLMTGICEFFKIGGSESIVLHGPNVETVFSVSLPVGMLPDIRYRDKPNALMTAI
;
A
#
# COMPACT_ATOMS: atom_id res chain seq x y z
N VAL A 1 -11.57 3.35 2.51
CA VAL A 1 -11.63 3.88 3.89
C VAL A 1 -11.51 5.39 3.85
N THR A 2 -12.34 6.07 4.57
CA THR A 2 -12.29 7.54 4.71
C THR A 2 -12.04 7.89 6.17
N GLU A 3 -11.02 8.68 6.42
CA GLU A 3 -10.63 9.15 7.74
C GLU A 3 -10.07 10.57 7.61
N ASP A 4 -10.51 11.49 8.45
CA ASP A 4 -10.05 12.88 8.49
C ASP A 4 -9.98 13.58 7.11
N TYR A 5 -11.05 13.49 6.32
CA TYR A 5 -11.12 14.03 4.95
C TYR A 5 -10.14 13.37 3.95
N LYS A 6 -9.53 12.25 4.31
CA LYS A 6 -8.70 11.45 3.41
C LYS A 6 -9.43 10.20 2.98
N GLN A 7 -9.39 9.92 1.70
CA GLN A 7 -9.90 8.70 1.10
C GLN A 7 -8.72 7.78 0.83
N TYR A 8 -8.76 6.58 1.36
CA TYR A 8 -7.75 5.55 1.07
C TYR A 8 -8.33 4.49 0.16
N VAL A 9 -7.62 4.22 -0.92
CA VAL A 9 -7.90 3.11 -1.83
C VAL A 9 -6.72 2.15 -1.75
N ILE A 10 -6.98 0.89 -1.42
CA ILE A 10 -5.94 -0.08 -1.13
C ILE A 10 -6.14 -1.33 -1.97
N LEU A 11 -5.09 -1.75 -2.64
CA LEU A 11 -5.01 -3.01 -3.35
C LEU A 11 -3.83 -3.82 -2.79
N SER A 12 -4.07 -5.08 -2.49
CA SER A 12 -3.04 -6.02 -2.05
C SER A 12 -3.17 -7.32 -2.81
N ASP A 13 -2.04 -7.82 -3.25
CA ASP A 13 -1.95 -9.12 -3.91
C ASP A 13 -0.86 -9.95 -3.22
N ALA A 14 -1.21 -11.16 -2.80
CA ALA A 14 -0.27 -12.07 -2.17
C ALA A 14 0.50 -12.88 -3.21
N MET A 15 1.74 -13.21 -2.90
CA MET A 15 2.57 -14.05 -3.75
C MET A 15 2.06 -15.50 -3.71
N GLY A 16 1.88 -16.08 -4.90
CA GLY A 16 1.36 -17.42 -5.05
C GLY A 16 -0.10 -17.48 -5.49
N SER A 17 -0.74 -18.61 -5.26
CA SER A 17 -2.13 -18.86 -5.65
C SER A 17 -2.89 -19.66 -4.60
N GLY A 18 -4.21 -19.74 -4.75
CA GLY A 18 -5.09 -20.53 -3.90
C GLY A 18 -5.53 -19.84 -2.62
N LYS A 19 -6.08 -20.65 -1.71
CA LYS A 19 -6.72 -20.16 -0.48
C LYS A 19 -5.76 -19.42 0.45
N ARG A 20 -4.51 -19.83 0.50
CA ARG A 20 -3.49 -19.23 1.34
C ARG A 20 -3.14 -17.82 0.88
N ALA A 21 -2.85 -17.65 -0.41
CA ALA A 21 -2.57 -16.32 -0.98
C ALA A 21 -3.75 -15.38 -0.77
N MET A 22 -4.97 -15.85 -0.98
CA MET A 22 -6.18 -15.09 -0.72
C MET A 22 -6.30 -14.67 0.75
N PHE A 23 -5.98 -15.56 1.67
CA PHE A 23 -5.99 -15.25 3.11
C PHE A 23 -4.94 -14.20 3.49
N GLU A 24 -3.75 -14.30 2.94
CA GLU A 24 -2.65 -13.36 3.20
C GLU A 24 -2.97 -11.95 2.71
N SER A 25 -3.46 -11.83 1.47
CA SER A 25 -3.88 -10.53 0.94
C SER A 25 -5.05 -9.94 1.74
N HIS A 26 -6.00 -10.77 2.13
CA HIS A 26 -7.14 -10.33 2.93
C HIS A 26 -6.72 -9.83 4.32
N ILE A 27 -5.80 -10.53 4.98
CA ILE A 27 -5.25 -10.09 6.28
C ILE A 27 -4.50 -8.77 6.15
N THR A 28 -3.69 -8.63 5.11
CA THR A 28 -2.96 -7.38 4.84
C THR A 28 -3.93 -6.20 4.68
N LEU A 29 -4.96 -6.37 3.87
CA LEU A 29 -5.98 -5.34 3.68
C LEU A 29 -6.74 -5.00 4.97
N LYS A 30 -7.12 -6.02 5.72
CA LYS A 30 -7.85 -5.83 6.98
C LYS A 30 -7.02 -5.06 8.01
N LEU A 31 -5.77 -5.44 8.20
CA LEU A 31 -4.87 -4.76 9.13
C LEU A 31 -4.58 -3.33 8.72
N LEU A 32 -4.32 -3.08 7.43
CA LEU A 32 -4.14 -1.72 6.91
C LEU A 32 -5.36 -0.85 7.22
N ARG A 33 -6.53 -1.35 6.92
CA ARG A 33 -7.78 -0.65 7.18
C ARG A 33 -7.94 -0.30 8.66
N GLU A 34 -7.73 -1.26 9.54
CA GLU A 34 -7.86 -1.06 10.98
C GLU A 34 -6.86 -0.04 11.52
N PHE A 35 -5.60 -0.09 11.08
CA PHE A 35 -4.58 0.87 11.51
C PHE A 35 -4.89 2.29 11.01
N LEU A 36 -5.30 2.44 9.76
CA LEU A 36 -5.66 3.75 9.21
C LEU A 36 -6.90 4.32 9.91
N GLN A 37 -7.91 3.51 10.18
CA GLN A 37 -9.11 3.93 10.93
C GLN A 37 -8.81 4.28 12.39
N SER A 38 -7.75 3.71 12.95
CA SER A 38 -7.28 4.04 14.30
C SER A 38 -6.41 5.31 14.35
N GLY A 39 -6.21 5.97 13.21
CA GLY A 39 -5.46 7.22 13.11
C GLY A 39 -3.96 7.06 12.91
N PHE A 40 -3.46 5.86 12.67
CA PHE A 40 -2.05 5.67 12.30
C PHE A 40 -1.78 6.19 10.90
N GLY A 41 -0.62 6.82 10.70
CA GLY A 41 -0.17 7.24 9.38
C GLY A 41 0.09 6.04 8.45
N VAL A 42 0.08 6.29 7.14
CA VAL A 42 0.26 5.23 6.13
C VAL A 42 1.58 4.50 6.31
N LYS A 43 2.68 5.24 6.44
CA LYS A 43 4.01 4.64 6.61
C LYS A 43 4.09 3.75 7.85
N THR A 44 3.62 4.25 8.98
CA THR A 44 3.58 3.49 10.25
C THR A 44 2.73 2.23 10.10
N SER A 45 1.58 2.33 9.47
CA SER A 45 0.69 1.19 9.23
C SER A 45 1.36 0.11 8.37
N ILE A 46 2.05 0.51 7.31
CA ILE A 46 2.78 -0.42 6.44
C ILE A 46 3.94 -1.08 7.20
N ASP A 47 4.71 -0.32 7.97
CA ASP A 47 5.82 -0.86 8.78
C ASP A 47 5.33 -1.88 9.81
N MET A 48 4.20 -1.62 10.46
CA MET A 48 3.59 -2.54 11.42
C MET A 48 3.15 -3.85 10.76
N ILE A 49 2.56 -3.78 9.57
CA ILE A 49 2.17 -4.96 8.81
C ILE A 49 3.39 -5.74 8.34
N ASN A 50 4.40 -5.06 7.83
CA ASN A 50 5.64 -5.70 7.43
C ASN A 50 6.26 -6.50 8.59
N SER A 51 6.33 -5.89 9.76
CA SER A 51 6.84 -6.57 10.96
C SER A 51 5.99 -7.78 11.34
N ALA A 52 4.67 -7.66 11.28
CA ALA A 52 3.76 -8.77 11.58
C ALA A 52 3.91 -9.93 10.59
N LEU A 53 4.07 -9.66 9.30
CA LEU A 53 4.25 -10.69 8.28
C LEU A 53 5.63 -11.36 8.38
N CYS A 54 6.68 -10.61 8.72
CA CYS A 54 8.03 -11.16 8.93
C CYS A 54 8.11 -12.10 10.13
N LEU A 55 7.23 -11.97 11.12
CA LEU A 55 7.19 -12.82 12.30
C LEU A 55 6.51 -14.18 12.08
N LYS A 56 5.88 -14.41 10.94
CA LYS A 56 5.30 -15.70 10.61
C LYS A 56 6.39 -16.70 10.24
N LEU A 57 6.66 -17.63 11.15
CA LEU A 57 7.83 -18.51 11.11
C LEU A 57 7.71 -19.74 10.20
N ASP A 58 6.50 -20.17 9.87
CA ASP A 58 6.29 -21.48 9.24
C ASP A 58 6.24 -21.45 7.71
N TYR A 59 6.20 -20.26 7.12
CA TYR A 59 6.16 -20.08 5.67
C TYR A 59 6.38 -18.62 5.25
N GLU A 60 6.82 -18.48 4.03
CA GLU A 60 6.97 -17.16 3.41
C GLU A 60 5.59 -16.53 3.16
N CYS A 61 5.39 -15.33 3.68
CA CYS A 61 4.16 -14.57 3.58
C CYS A 61 4.47 -13.20 3.00
N PHE A 62 4.26 -13.06 1.71
CA PHE A 62 4.57 -11.83 0.98
C PHE A 62 3.31 -11.27 0.35
N SER A 63 3.12 -9.98 0.49
CA SER A 63 2.04 -9.27 -0.18
C SER A 63 2.52 -7.97 -0.77
N THR A 64 1.97 -7.61 -1.91
CA THR A 64 2.11 -6.25 -2.44
C THR A 64 1.15 -5.33 -1.73
N VAL A 65 1.49 -4.06 -1.65
CA VAL A 65 0.58 -3.01 -1.19
C VAL A 65 0.63 -1.87 -2.17
N ASP A 66 -0.49 -1.60 -2.81
CA ASP A 66 -0.74 -0.39 -3.57
C ASP A 66 -1.78 0.43 -2.81
N LEU A 67 -1.36 1.56 -2.28
CA LEU A 67 -2.23 2.44 -1.52
C LEU A 67 -2.24 3.83 -2.16
N LEU A 68 -3.43 4.33 -2.42
CA LEU A 68 -3.67 5.68 -2.86
C LEU A 68 -4.37 6.45 -1.73
N CYS A 69 -3.77 7.52 -1.28
CA CYS A 69 -4.36 8.47 -0.35
C CYS A 69 -4.78 9.72 -1.10
N ILE A 70 -6.05 10.06 -1.03
CA ILE A 70 -6.63 11.25 -1.65
C ILE A 70 -7.05 12.22 -0.55
N ASP A 71 -6.47 13.39 -0.53
CA ASP A 71 -6.95 14.48 0.32
C ASP A 71 -8.17 15.11 -0.33
N LEU A 72 -9.33 14.94 0.28
CA LEU A 72 -10.61 15.39 -0.27
C LEU A 72 -10.79 16.92 -0.20
N MET A 73 -9.98 17.60 0.59
CA MET A 73 -10.02 19.06 0.68
C MET A 73 -9.17 19.73 -0.39
N THR A 74 -8.03 19.15 -0.72
CA THR A 74 -7.06 19.73 -1.66
C THR A 74 -7.03 19.03 -3.01
N GLY A 75 -7.52 17.78 -3.09
CA GLY A 75 -7.41 16.94 -4.28
C GLY A 75 -6.02 16.34 -4.50
N ILE A 76 -5.11 16.49 -3.53
CA ILE A 76 -3.78 15.91 -3.63
C ILE A 76 -3.84 14.39 -3.44
N CYS A 77 -3.19 13.67 -4.33
CA CYS A 77 -3.10 12.22 -4.30
C CYS A 77 -1.67 11.78 -4.00
N GLU A 78 -1.52 10.91 -3.00
CA GLU A 78 -0.24 10.30 -2.66
C GLU A 78 -0.31 8.79 -2.91
N PHE A 79 0.68 8.28 -3.64
CA PHE A 79 0.80 6.85 -3.92
C PHE A 79 1.88 6.22 -3.04
N PHE A 80 1.52 5.13 -2.38
CA PHE A 80 2.43 4.29 -1.60
C PHE A 80 2.42 2.90 -2.23
N LYS A 81 3.51 2.53 -2.88
CA LYS A 81 3.64 1.27 -3.61
C LYS A 81 4.75 0.42 -3.03
N ILE A 82 4.37 -0.73 -2.51
CA ILE A 82 5.28 -1.70 -1.89
C ILE A 82 5.21 -3.01 -2.69
N GLY A 83 6.17 -3.23 -3.57
CA GLY A 83 6.06 -4.27 -4.57
C GLY A 83 4.97 -3.94 -5.60
N GLY A 84 4.52 -4.92 -6.33
CA GLY A 84 3.39 -4.79 -7.22
C GLY A 84 3.68 -4.18 -8.58
N SER A 85 2.66 -4.16 -9.40
CA SER A 85 2.71 -3.70 -10.79
C SER A 85 2.62 -2.17 -10.88
N GLU A 86 2.91 -1.66 -12.05
CA GLU A 86 2.75 -0.24 -12.36
C GLU A 86 1.29 0.20 -12.23
N SER A 87 1.10 1.42 -11.77
CA SER A 87 -0.20 2.10 -11.81
C SER A 87 -0.18 3.18 -12.87
N ILE A 88 -1.23 3.28 -13.63
CA ILE A 88 -1.38 4.27 -14.69
C ILE A 88 -2.39 5.32 -14.23
N VAL A 89 -1.99 6.57 -14.28
CA VAL A 89 -2.86 7.71 -13.95
C VAL A 89 -3.16 8.49 -15.21
N LEU A 90 -4.45 8.64 -15.47
CA LEU A 90 -4.94 9.45 -16.59
C LEU A 90 -5.39 10.81 -16.05
N HIS A 91 -4.78 11.87 -16.58
CA HIS A 91 -5.12 13.24 -16.22
C HIS A 91 -5.33 14.08 -17.49
N GLY A 92 -6.58 14.18 -17.92
CA GLY A 92 -6.90 14.75 -19.23
C GLY A 92 -6.21 13.97 -20.35
N PRO A 93 -5.46 14.62 -21.25
CA PRO A 93 -4.70 13.95 -22.30
C PRO A 93 -3.37 13.33 -21.81
N ASN A 94 -2.99 13.58 -20.56
CA ASN A 94 -1.71 13.14 -20.01
C ASN A 94 -1.84 11.76 -19.39
N VAL A 95 -0.80 10.94 -19.57
CA VAL A 95 -0.66 9.62 -18.99
C VAL A 95 0.61 9.61 -18.15
N GLU A 96 0.46 9.27 -16.87
CA GLU A 96 1.60 9.13 -15.97
C GLU A 96 1.66 7.70 -15.42
N THR A 97 2.87 7.18 -15.25
CA THR A 97 3.09 5.85 -14.70
C THR A 97 3.75 5.95 -13.34
N VAL A 98 3.15 5.30 -12.35
CA VAL A 98 3.68 5.19 -10.99
C VAL A 98 4.12 3.75 -10.77
N PHE A 99 5.38 3.53 -10.43
CA PHE A 99 5.94 2.21 -10.22
C PHE A 99 6.64 2.08 -8.87
N SER A 100 6.68 0.85 -8.37
CA SER A 100 7.38 0.51 -7.13
C SER A 100 8.83 0.16 -7.41
N VAL A 101 9.68 0.52 -6.45
CA VAL A 101 11.10 0.10 -6.42
C VAL A 101 11.41 -0.73 -5.19
N SER A 102 10.41 -1.01 -4.35
CA SER A 102 10.55 -1.80 -3.13
C SER A 102 10.10 -3.25 -3.33
N LEU A 103 10.58 -4.12 -2.46
CA LEU A 103 10.11 -5.50 -2.37
C LEU A 103 8.76 -5.56 -1.68
N PRO A 104 7.95 -6.61 -1.90
CA PRO A 104 6.71 -6.84 -1.18
C PRO A 104 6.88 -6.82 0.34
N VAL A 105 5.82 -6.50 1.07
CA VAL A 105 5.82 -6.58 2.53
C VAL A 105 5.98 -8.02 2.99
N GLY A 106 6.71 -8.22 4.07
CA GLY A 106 7.00 -9.53 4.64
C GLY A 106 8.30 -10.18 4.15
N MET A 107 8.95 -9.63 3.13
CA MET A 107 10.21 -10.19 2.60
C MET A 107 11.44 -9.77 3.40
N LEU A 108 11.50 -8.53 3.85
CA LEU A 108 12.62 -7.98 4.61
C LEU A 108 12.13 -7.35 5.92
N PRO A 109 12.94 -7.39 6.99
CA PRO A 109 12.58 -6.76 8.28
C PRO A 109 12.32 -5.27 8.15
N ASP A 110 13.05 -4.59 7.29
CA ASP A 110 12.91 -3.15 7.06
C ASP A 110 12.47 -2.87 5.63
N ILE A 111 11.41 -2.07 5.50
CA ILE A 111 10.99 -1.54 4.20
C ILE A 111 11.81 -0.29 3.92
N ARG A 112 12.60 -0.34 2.85
CA ARG A 112 13.31 0.83 2.37
C ARG A 112 12.38 1.64 1.47
N TYR A 113 11.88 2.73 2.01
CA TYR A 113 11.24 3.76 1.20
C TYR A 113 12.32 4.60 0.53
N ARG A 114 12.13 4.96 -0.73
CA ARG A 114 12.82 6.12 -1.25
C ARG A 114 12.29 7.36 -0.53
N ASP A 115 13.17 8.31 -0.23
CA ASP A 115 12.88 9.55 0.51
C ASP A 115 11.88 10.50 -0.17
N LYS A 116 11.21 10.05 -1.22
CA LYS A 116 10.15 10.80 -1.90
C LYS A 116 8.87 9.96 -1.90
N PRO A 117 7.72 10.58 -1.65
CA PRO A 117 6.45 9.94 -1.95
C PRO A 117 6.49 9.44 -3.40
N ASN A 118 6.00 8.23 -3.61
CA ASN A 118 6.13 7.55 -4.91
C ASN A 118 5.50 8.33 -6.07
N ALA A 119 4.51 9.15 -5.80
CA ALA A 119 4.04 10.24 -6.65
C ALA A 119 3.11 11.14 -5.83
N LEU A 120 3.29 12.44 -5.96
CA LEU A 120 2.37 13.43 -5.45
C LEU A 120 1.67 14.04 -6.65
N MET A 121 0.38 13.86 -6.76
CA MET A 121 -0.43 14.38 -7.85
C MET A 121 -1.61 15.17 -7.31
N THR A 122 -1.97 16.23 -8.01
CA THR A 122 -3.22 16.92 -7.77
C THR A 122 -4.29 16.35 -8.67
N ALA A 123 -5.26 15.66 -8.11
CA ALA A 123 -6.47 15.28 -8.84
C ALA A 123 -7.39 16.50 -8.96
N ILE A 124 -7.88 16.71 -10.13
CA ILE A 124 -8.87 17.76 -10.40
C ILE A 124 -10.24 17.11 -10.53
#